data_91f9bfad1b274ec12abebfd58bbf437f
#
_entry.id   91f9bfad1b274ec12abebfd58bbf437f
#
_cell.length_a   1.000
_cell.length_b   1.000
_cell.length_c   1.000
_cell.angle_alpha   90.00
_cell.angle_beta   90.00
_cell.angle_gamma   90.00
#
_symmetry.space_group_name_H-M   'P 1'
#
loop_
_entity.id
_entity.type
_entity.pdbx_description
1 polymer ?
#
loop_
_entity_poly.entity_id
_entity_poly.type
_entity_poly.pdbx_seq_one_letter_code
_entity_poly.pdbx_strand_id
1 'polypeptide(L)'
;MPKIVAGFALATVLIPAAAIASGSAPDQTMLVVRNGEQPSINGPATSFVGSARIDPLFPARAPSRVSAGYVNFQPGARSMWHTHPLGQTLVVTAGTGWVQQAGGKKQLIKPGDVIWTPPGVKHWHGATPTTGMTHMAIQESLDGKNVEWLEPVSEAQYEAAE
;
A
#
# COMPACT_ATOMS: atom_id res chain seq x y z
N MET A 1 38.74 -8.18 82.02
CA MET A 1 37.55 -8.25 81.11
C MET A 1 37.86 -7.39 79.90
N PRO A 2 38.16 -7.93 78.73
CA PRO A 2 38.42 -7.13 77.52
C PRO A 2 37.11 -6.81 76.80
N LYS A 3 36.95 -5.55 76.37
CA LYS A 3 35.81 -5.05 75.57
C LYS A 3 36.07 -5.34 74.09
N ILE A 4 35.19 -6.14 73.48
CA ILE A 4 35.16 -6.39 72.03
C ILE A 4 34.51 -5.19 71.35
N VAL A 5 35.20 -4.53 70.48
CA VAL A 5 34.69 -3.49 69.58
C VAL A 5 34.39 -4.15 68.25
N ALA A 6 33.10 -4.25 67.91
CA ALA A 6 32.65 -4.75 66.60
C ALA A 6 32.72 -3.63 65.58
N GLY A 7 33.61 -3.78 64.59
CA GLY A 7 33.69 -2.89 63.43
C GLY A 7 32.65 -3.26 62.37
N PHE A 8 31.74 -2.34 62.04
CA PHE A 8 30.82 -2.44 60.90
C PHE A 8 31.54 -2.05 59.61
N ALA A 9 31.72 -2.99 58.72
CA ALA A 9 32.20 -2.73 57.36
C ALA A 9 31.01 -2.30 56.48
N LEU A 10 31.07 -1.09 55.97
CA LEU A 10 30.08 -0.54 55.03
C LEU A 10 30.46 -1.01 53.65
N ALA A 11 29.70 -1.95 53.07
CA ALA A 11 29.86 -2.40 51.71
C ALA A 11 29.18 -1.40 50.75
N THR A 12 29.94 -0.65 49.98
CA THR A 12 29.47 0.20 48.91
C THR A 12 29.11 -0.64 47.69
N VAL A 13 27.80 -0.72 47.38
CA VAL A 13 27.34 -1.40 46.16
C VAL A 13 27.46 -0.37 45.01
N LEU A 14 28.39 -0.59 44.09
CA LEU A 14 28.46 0.12 42.82
C LEU A 14 27.35 -0.42 41.89
N ILE A 15 26.33 0.41 41.63
CA ILE A 15 25.33 0.13 40.59
C ILE A 15 25.94 0.58 39.26
N PRO A 16 26.10 -0.32 38.27
CA PRO A 16 26.57 0.11 36.95
C PRO A 16 25.49 0.97 36.29
N ALA A 17 25.85 2.20 35.91
CA ALA A 17 25.01 3.05 35.09
C ALA A 17 24.79 2.38 33.72
N ALA A 18 23.55 1.93 33.46
CA ALA A 18 23.18 1.47 32.14
C ALA A 18 23.32 2.63 31.15
N ALA A 19 24.22 2.47 30.19
CA ALA A 19 24.34 3.40 29.07
C ALA A 19 23.05 3.36 28.25
N ILE A 20 22.29 4.45 28.33
CA ILE A 20 21.14 4.65 27.43
C ILE A 20 21.71 4.85 26.04
N ALA A 21 21.55 3.87 25.16
CA ALA A 21 21.89 4.02 23.75
C ALA A 21 21.05 5.17 23.19
N SER A 22 21.68 6.28 22.87
CA SER A 22 21.05 7.39 22.16
C SER A 22 20.72 6.90 20.77
N GLY A 23 19.48 6.40 20.57
CA GLY A 23 18.95 6.16 19.23
C GLY A 23 19.01 7.49 18.47
N SER A 24 19.70 7.52 17.32
CA SER A 24 19.68 8.69 16.44
C SER A 24 18.22 9.03 16.12
N ALA A 25 17.85 10.30 16.29
CA ALA A 25 16.53 10.76 15.86
C ALA A 25 16.34 10.41 14.36
N PRO A 26 15.14 9.99 13.94
CA PRO A 26 14.89 9.71 12.53
C PRO A 26 15.24 10.94 11.70
N ASP A 27 15.83 10.71 10.52
CA ASP A 27 16.14 11.78 9.57
C ASP A 27 14.84 12.55 9.25
N GLN A 28 14.80 13.82 9.66
CA GLN A 28 13.65 14.72 9.48
C GLN A 28 13.80 15.60 8.24
N THR A 29 14.69 15.23 7.34
CA THR A 29 14.91 15.97 6.10
C THR A 29 13.77 15.70 5.11
N MET A 30 13.24 16.77 4.50
CA MET A 30 12.25 16.65 3.42
C MET A 30 12.87 15.88 2.24
N LEU A 31 12.13 14.86 1.77
CA LEU A 31 12.53 14.09 0.58
C LEU A 31 11.64 14.47 -0.60
N VAL A 32 12.26 14.82 -1.72
CA VAL A 32 11.57 15.01 -3.00
C VAL A 32 11.95 13.86 -3.92
N VAL A 33 10.97 13.00 -4.23
CA VAL A 33 11.12 11.96 -5.26
C VAL A 33 10.67 12.58 -6.59
N ARG A 34 11.56 12.64 -7.56
CA ARG A 34 11.27 13.23 -8.86
C ARG A 34 10.50 12.25 -9.74
N ASN A 35 9.60 12.79 -10.56
CA ASN A 35 8.88 11.98 -11.56
C ASN A 35 9.91 11.30 -12.50
N GLY A 36 9.75 10.00 -12.71
CA GLY A 36 10.63 9.19 -13.56
C GLY A 36 11.90 8.66 -12.88
N GLU A 37 12.16 8.97 -11.61
CA GLU A 37 13.30 8.37 -10.88
C GLU A 37 13.07 6.89 -10.55
N GLN A 38 11.82 6.47 -10.40
CA GLN A 38 11.48 5.07 -10.19
C GLN A 38 11.12 4.40 -11.53
N PRO A 39 11.67 3.22 -11.83
CA PRO A 39 11.35 2.54 -13.07
C PRO A 39 9.90 2.10 -13.10
N SER A 40 9.27 2.23 -14.26
CA SER A 40 7.96 1.63 -14.51
C SER A 40 8.05 0.11 -14.51
N ILE A 41 6.97 -0.54 -14.07
CA ILE A 41 6.86 -1.99 -13.97
C ILE A 41 5.71 -2.43 -14.87
N ASN A 42 5.94 -3.43 -15.72
CA ASN A 42 4.86 -4.09 -16.44
C ASN A 42 4.01 -4.88 -15.43
N GLY A 43 2.71 -4.71 -15.50
CA GLY A 43 1.76 -5.45 -14.67
C GLY A 43 1.89 -6.96 -14.90
N PRO A 44 2.23 -7.76 -13.87
CA PRO A 44 2.39 -9.19 -14.06
C PRO A 44 1.04 -9.88 -14.36
N ALA A 45 1.06 -10.94 -15.17
CA ALA A 45 -0.15 -11.72 -15.52
C ALA A 45 -0.81 -12.40 -14.31
N THR A 46 -0.13 -12.46 -13.16
CA THR A 46 -0.70 -12.91 -11.89
C THR A 46 -1.58 -11.87 -11.20
N SER A 47 -1.58 -10.63 -11.68
CA SER A 47 -2.29 -9.50 -11.07
C SER A 47 -3.19 -8.75 -12.06
N PHE A 48 -2.96 -8.95 -13.37
CA PHE A 48 -3.68 -8.22 -14.42
C PHE A 48 -4.05 -9.15 -15.59
N VAL A 49 -5.22 -8.87 -16.17
CA VAL A 49 -5.62 -9.39 -17.48
C VAL A 49 -5.39 -8.25 -18.49
N GLY A 50 -4.77 -8.56 -19.64
CA GLY A 50 -4.38 -7.57 -20.61
C GLY A 50 -3.10 -6.81 -20.20
N SER A 51 -2.87 -5.63 -20.79
CA SER A 51 -1.65 -4.86 -20.57
C SER A 51 -1.88 -3.71 -19.59
N ALA A 52 -1.15 -3.74 -18.47
CA ALA A 52 -1.10 -2.65 -17.50
C ALA A 52 0.36 -2.26 -17.24
N ARG A 53 0.60 -0.98 -16.94
CA ARG A 53 1.88 -0.45 -16.46
C ARG A 53 1.69 0.21 -15.12
N ILE A 54 2.60 -0.06 -14.20
CA ILE A 54 2.63 0.53 -12.86
C ILE A 54 3.81 1.50 -12.79
N ASP A 55 3.52 2.75 -12.43
CA ASP A 55 4.54 3.79 -12.17
C ASP A 55 4.52 4.08 -10.67
N PRO A 56 5.46 3.51 -9.88
CA PRO A 56 5.52 3.73 -8.44
C PRO A 56 5.72 5.22 -8.12
N LEU A 57 5.01 5.75 -7.12
CA LEU A 57 5.20 7.12 -6.64
C LEU A 57 6.04 7.15 -5.37
N PHE A 58 5.63 6.44 -4.36
CA PHE A 58 6.37 6.32 -3.12
C PHE A 58 6.03 5.01 -2.37
N PRO A 59 7.02 4.39 -1.73
CA PRO A 59 6.80 3.26 -0.83
C PRO A 59 6.33 3.74 0.55
N ALA A 60 5.79 2.82 1.35
CA ALA A 60 5.53 3.05 2.75
C ALA A 60 6.84 3.41 3.50
N ARG A 61 6.78 4.40 4.39
CA ARG A 61 7.90 4.88 5.22
C ARG A 61 7.46 5.00 6.66
N ALA A 62 8.02 4.19 7.54
CA ALA A 62 7.68 4.21 8.96
C ALA A 62 7.79 5.65 9.57
N PRO A 63 6.82 6.05 10.43
CA PRO A 63 5.69 5.28 10.92
C PRO A 63 4.51 5.20 9.95
N SER A 64 4.54 5.92 8.81
CA SER A 64 3.51 5.86 7.77
C SER A 64 3.55 4.51 7.05
N ARG A 65 2.36 3.94 6.80
CA ARG A 65 2.19 2.69 6.08
C ARG A 65 1.67 2.89 4.66
N VAL A 66 1.44 4.15 4.28
CA VAL A 66 0.85 4.54 2.99
C VAL A 66 1.87 4.38 1.87
N SER A 67 1.45 3.78 0.77
CA SER A 67 2.15 3.74 -0.51
C SER A 67 1.22 4.17 -1.63
N ALA A 68 1.79 4.64 -2.73
CA ALA A 68 1.01 4.99 -3.91
C ALA A 68 1.78 4.69 -5.22
N GLY A 69 1.00 4.50 -6.28
CA GLY A 69 1.49 4.36 -7.65
C GLY A 69 0.40 4.67 -8.65
N TYR A 70 0.78 5.08 -9.85
CA TYR A 70 -0.14 5.11 -10.98
C TYR A 70 -0.25 3.72 -11.58
N VAL A 71 -1.46 3.36 -11.98
CA VAL A 71 -1.73 2.17 -12.79
C VAL A 71 -2.38 2.61 -14.09
N ASN A 72 -1.70 2.28 -15.18
CA ASN A 72 -2.09 2.65 -16.54
C ASN A 72 -2.60 1.39 -17.24
N PHE A 73 -3.88 1.31 -17.50
CA PHE A 73 -4.53 0.21 -18.21
C PHE A 73 -4.68 0.55 -19.67
N GLN A 74 -4.24 -0.36 -20.56
CA GLN A 74 -4.62 -0.30 -21.97
C GLN A 74 -6.10 -0.66 -22.15
N PRO A 75 -6.75 -0.30 -23.27
CA PRO A 75 -8.12 -0.73 -23.54
C PRO A 75 -8.31 -2.23 -23.32
N GLY A 76 -9.35 -2.64 -22.60
CA GLY A 76 -9.62 -4.03 -22.24
C GLY A 76 -8.85 -4.59 -21.06
N ALA A 77 -7.80 -3.90 -20.59
CA ALA A 77 -7.01 -4.37 -19.46
C ALA A 77 -7.71 -4.10 -18.11
N ARG A 78 -7.52 -5.02 -17.17
CA ARG A 78 -8.14 -4.97 -15.84
C ARG A 78 -7.29 -5.69 -14.79
N SER A 79 -7.47 -5.35 -13.53
CA SER A 79 -6.90 -6.11 -12.42
C SER A 79 -7.57 -7.48 -12.28
N MET A 80 -6.91 -8.43 -11.65
CA MET A 80 -7.58 -9.57 -11.03
C MET A 80 -8.53 -9.09 -9.94
N TRP A 81 -9.47 -9.95 -9.50
CA TRP A 81 -10.14 -9.75 -8.23
C TRP A 81 -9.07 -9.68 -7.14
N HIS A 82 -9.26 -8.76 -6.17
CA HIS A 82 -8.31 -8.60 -5.08
C HIS A 82 -8.96 -7.93 -3.87
N THR A 83 -8.24 -7.95 -2.74
CA THR A 83 -8.61 -7.23 -1.51
C THR A 83 -7.43 -6.45 -0.98
N HIS A 84 -7.72 -5.47 -0.12
CA HIS A 84 -6.70 -4.71 0.63
C HIS A 84 -6.98 -4.81 2.12
N PRO A 85 -5.97 -5.12 2.98
CA PRO A 85 -6.19 -5.31 4.41
C PRO A 85 -6.67 -4.05 5.12
N LEU A 86 -6.29 -2.87 4.64
CA LEU A 86 -6.68 -1.57 5.20
C LEU A 86 -7.47 -0.70 4.22
N GLY A 87 -8.02 -1.32 3.14
CA GLY A 87 -8.75 -0.61 2.10
C GLY A 87 -7.84 0.04 1.06
N GLN A 88 -8.48 0.60 0.04
CA GLN A 88 -7.80 1.29 -1.06
C GLN A 88 -8.58 2.54 -1.49
N THR A 89 -7.84 3.61 -1.78
CA THR A 89 -8.39 4.77 -2.48
C THR A 89 -7.85 4.80 -3.90
N LEU A 90 -8.72 4.94 -4.89
CA LEU A 90 -8.36 5.24 -6.28
C LEU A 90 -8.75 6.68 -6.60
N VAL A 91 -7.88 7.37 -7.34
CA VAL A 91 -8.18 8.67 -7.93
C VAL A 91 -7.97 8.53 -9.42
N VAL A 92 -9.04 8.60 -10.22
CA VAL A 92 -8.93 8.51 -11.67
C VAL A 92 -8.33 9.80 -12.23
N THR A 93 -7.29 9.67 -13.04
CA THR A 93 -6.53 10.82 -13.57
C THR A 93 -6.65 10.98 -15.08
N ALA A 94 -6.91 9.89 -15.82
CA ALA A 94 -7.08 9.93 -17.27
C ALA A 94 -7.94 8.76 -17.76
N GLY A 95 -8.56 8.96 -18.92
CA GLY A 95 -9.31 7.90 -19.62
C GLY A 95 -10.64 7.56 -18.97
N THR A 96 -11.14 6.35 -19.25
CA THR A 96 -12.42 5.85 -18.72
C THR A 96 -12.29 4.38 -18.38
N GLY A 97 -12.82 3.98 -17.27
CA GLY A 97 -12.74 2.60 -16.80
C GLY A 97 -13.94 2.18 -15.98
N TRP A 98 -13.81 1.01 -15.41
CA TRP A 98 -14.81 0.42 -14.52
C TRP A 98 -14.20 0.03 -13.19
N VAL A 99 -15.03 0.06 -12.16
CA VAL A 99 -14.79 -0.55 -10.85
C VAL A 99 -16.00 -1.41 -10.47
N GLN A 100 -15.75 -2.54 -9.82
CA GLN A 100 -16.82 -3.41 -9.34
C GLN A 100 -16.41 -4.07 -8.03
N GLN A 101 -17.30 -3.99 -7.05
CA GLN A 101 -17.27 -4.82 -5.85
C GLN A 101 -17.95 -6.16 -6.14
N ALA A 102 -17.45 -7.25 -5.56
CA ALA A 102 -18.07 -8.57 -5.69
C ALA A 102 -19.55 -8.55 -5.24
N GLY A 103 -20.42 -9.10 -6.07
CA GLY A 103 -21.86 -9.08 -5.86
C GLY A 103 -22.56 -7.75 -6.16
N GLY A 104 -21.78 -6.70 -6.49
CA GLY A 104 -22.31 -5.39 -6.87
C GLY A 104 -22.36 -5.19 -8.38
N LYS A 105 -22.96 -4.07 -8.79
CA LYS A 105 -22.95 -3.62 -10.18
C LYS A 105 -21.59 -3.01 -10.53
N LYS A 106 -21.20 -3.18 -11.78
CA LYS A 106 -20.07 -2.47 -12.39
C LYS A 106 -20.40 -0.98 -12.50
N GLN A 107 -19.48 -0.11 -12.15
CA GLN A 107 -19.66 1.35 -12.18
C GLN A 107 -18.62 1.98 -13.10
N LEU A 108 -19.09 2.86 -13.99
CA LEU A 108 -18.22 3.66 -14.84
C LEU A 108 -17.51 4.70 -13.99
N ILE A 109 -16.19 4.83 -14.20
CA ILE A 109 -15.34 5.83 -13.53
C ILE A 109 -14.55 6.63 -14.56
N LYS A 110 -14.35 7.93 -14.26
CA LYS A 110 -13.73 8.92 -15.15
C LYS A 110 -12.85 9.90 -14.38
N PRO A 111 -12.02 10.71 -15.05
CA PRO A 111 -11.11 11.63 -14.37
C PRO A 111 -11.81 12.56 -13.37
N GLY A 112 -11.23 12.63 -12.16
CA GLY A 112 -11.77 13.33 -11.00
C GLY A 112 -12.58 12.46 -10.05
N ASP A 113 -13.01 11.28 -10.45
CA ASP A 113 -13.69 10.36 -9.54
C ASP A 113 -12.71 9.80 -8.50
N VAL A 114 -13.19 9.71 -7.26
CA VAL A 114 -12.49 9.11 -6.13
C VAL A 114 -13.29 7.91 -5.64
N ILE A 115 -12.66 6.75 -5.61
CA ILE A 115 -13.28 5.50 -5.21
C ILE A 115 -12.63 5.06 -3.89
N TRP A 116 -13.44 4.84 -2.86
CA TRP A 116 -13.00 4.21 -1.63
C TRP A 116 -13.52 2.77 -1.55
N THR A 117 -12.59 1.83 -1.47
CA THR A 117 -12.87 0.41 -1.22
C THR A 117 -12.50 0.07 0.22
N PRO A 118 -13.46 -0.30 1.08
CA PRO A 118 -13.20 -0.63 2.49
C PRO A 118 -12.27 -1.85 2.65
N PRO A 119 -11.66 -2.03 3.84
CA PRO A 119 -10.84 -3.20 4.16
C PRO A 119 -11.53 -4.53 3.87
N GLY A 120 -10.81 -5.46 3.22
CA GLY A 120 -11.28 -6.80 2.92
C GLY A 120 -12.34 -6.91 1.83
N VAL A 121 -12.82 -5.81 1.27
CA VAL A 121 -13.81 -5.83 0.18
C VAL A 121 -13.15 -6.32 -1.10
N LYS A 122 -13.67 -7.45 -1.62
CA LYS A 122 -13.23 -8.01 -2.91
C LYS A 122 -13.75 -7.15 -4.05
N HIS A 123 -12.83 -6.69 -4.90
CA HIS A 123 -13.14 -5.80 -6.02
C HIS A 123 -12.14 -5.96 -7.16
N TRP A 124 -12.46 -5.35 -8.29
CA TRP A 124 -11.55 -5.15 -9.41
C TRP A 124 -11.80 -3.78 -10.05
N HIS A 125 -10.82 -3.31 -10.81
CA HIS A 125 -10.90 -2.09 -11.62
C HIS A 125 -10.07 -2.26 -12.90
N GLY A 126 -10.40 -1.47 -13.93
CA GLY A 126 -9.73 -1.57 -15.21
C GLY A 126 -10.30 -0.59 -16.24
N ALA A 127 -9.70 -0.61 -17.41
CA ALA A 127 -10.13 0.20 -18.57
C ALA A 127 -11.42 -0.34 -19.19
N THR A 128 -12.11 0.50 -19.96
CA THR A 128 -13.18 0.01 -20.86
C THR A 128 -12.57 -0.72 -22.07
N PRO A 129 -13.36 -1.45 -22.87
CA PRO A 129 -12.84 -2.15 -24.05
C PRO A 129 -12.22 -1.23 -25.10
N THR A 130 -12.64 0.03 -25.14
CA THR A 130 -12.26 0.98 -26.21
C THR A 130 -11.38 2.14 -25.72
N THR A 131 -11.31 2.37 -24.41
CA THR A 131 -10.59 3.53 -23.83
C THR A 131 -9.69 3.04 -22.72
N GLY A 132 -8.40 3.39 -22.75
CA GLY A 132 -7.51 3.18 -21.61
C GLY A 132 -7.92 3.99 -20.38
N MET A 133 -7.41 3.61 -19.22
CA MET A 133 -7.63 4.33 -17.97
C MET A 133 -6.35 4.42 -17.16
N THR A 134 -6.14 5.57 -16.53
CA THR A 134 -5.10 5.75 -15.51
C THR A 134 -5.73 6.22 -14.21
N HIS A 135 -5.34 5.58 -13.12
CA HIS A 135 -5.66 6.08 -11.77
C HIS A 135 -4.43 6.06 -10.87
N MET A 136 -4.45 6.87 -9.84
CA MET A 136 -3.57 6.75 -8.70
C MET A 136 -4.19 5.75 -7.72
N ALA A 137 -3.44 4.72 -7.35
CA ALA A 137 -3.80 3.77 -6.30
C ALA A 137 -3.05 4.15 -5.01
N ILE A 138 -3.79 4.30 -3.91
CA ILE A 138 -3.28 4.67 -2.58
C ILE A 138 -3.77 3.61 -1.60
N GLN A 139 -2.85 2.95 -0.89
CA GLN A 139 -3.17 1.91 0.08
C GLN A 139 -2.15 1.87 1.21
N GLU A 140 -2.57 1.33 2.34
CA GLU A 140 -1.70 1.08 3.48
C GLU A 140 -1.29 -0.40 3.57
N SER A 141 -0.11 -0.64 4.14
CA SER A 141 0.35 -2.00 4.43
C SER A 141 0.00 -2.40 5.86
N LEU A 142 -0.44 -3.64 6.03
CA LEU A 142 -0.60 -4.33 7.31
C LEU A 142 0.31 -5.55 7.32
N ASP A 143 1.21 -5.65 8.28
CA ASP A 143 2.19 -6.75 8.40
C ASP A 143 2.98 -7.02 7.11
N GLY A 144 3.35 -5.94 6.41
CA GLY A 144 4.13 -6.00 5.18
C GLY A 144 3.31 -6.33 3.91
N LYS A 145 2.00 -6.49 4.02
CA LYS A 145 1.10 -6.76 2.87
C LYS A 145 0.16 -5.57 2.66
N ASN A 146 -0.05 -5.18 1.40
CA ASN A 146 -1.02 -4.15 1.03
C ASN A 146 -2.12 -4.65 0.08
N VAL A 147 -1.98 -5.86 -0.48
CA VAL A 147 -2.92 -6.46 -1.41
C VAL A 147 -2.91 -7.98 -1.29
N GLU A 148 -4.05 -8.61 -1.51
CA GLU A 148 -4.21 -10.04 -1.72
C GLU A 148 -4.88 -10.27 -3.08
N TRP A 149 -4.12 -10.88 -4.01
CA TRP A 149 -4.60 -11.20 -5.36
C TRP A 149 -5.41 -12.50 -5.36
N LEU A 150 -6.51 -12.50 -6.10
CA LEU A 150 -7.45 -13.60 -6.19
C LEU A 150 -7.57 -14.07 -7.66
N GLU A 151 -8.71 -14.64 -8.03
CA GLU A 151 -8.95 -15.16 -9.37
C GLU A 151 -9.06 -14.06 -10.45
N PRO A 152 -8.82 -14.38 -11.72
CA PRO A 152 -9.04 -13.47 -12.84
C PRO A 152 -10.51 -13.02 -12.93
N VAL A 153 -10.73 -11.78 -13.34
CA VAL A 153 -12.04 -11.32 -13.82
C VAL A 153 -12.27 -11.98 -15.19
N SER A 154 -13.28 -12.85 -15.29
CA SER A 154 -13.62 -13.52 -16.54
C SER A 154 -14.12 -12.54 -17.60
N GLU A 155 -14.05 -12.92 -18.89
CA GLU A 155 -14.64 -12.10 -19.96
C GLU A 155 -16.13 -11.86 -19.73
N ALA A 156 -16.88 -12.88 -19.33
CA ALA A 156 -18.31 -12.75 -19.02
C ALA A 156 -18.59 -11.73 -17.90
N GLN A 157 -17.75 -11.67 -16.85
CA GLN A 157 -17.86 -10.66 -15.79
C GLN A 157 -17.48 -9.27 -16.31
N TYR A 158 -16.44 -9.18 -17.11
CA TYR A 158 -15.96 -7.92 -17.68
C TYR A 158 -16.97 -7.32 -18.67
N GLU A 159 -17.59 -8.12 -19.52
CA GLU A 159 -18.57 -7.72 -20.54
C GLU A 159 -19.99 -7.55 -19.98
N ALA A 160 -20.28 -8.03 -18.76
CA ALA A 160 -21.60 -7.89 -18.14
C ALA A 160 -22.06 -6.43 -18.17
N ALA A 161 -23.38 -6.22 -18.28
CA ALA A 161 -23.99 -4.88 -18.22
C ALA A 161 -23.70 -4.16 -16.88
N GLU A 162 -23.74 -2.84 -16.90
CA GLU A 162 -23.61 -1.95 -15.75
C GLU A 162 -24.83 -2.00 -14.81
#